data_e42c8392a6ad4d27411c5cef43fd5a2f
#
_entry.id   e42c8392a6ad4d27411c5cef43fd5a2f
#
_cell.length_a   1.000
_cell.length_b   1.000
_cell.length_c   1.000
_cell.angle_alpha   90.00
_cell.angle_beta   90.00
_cell.angle_gamma   90.00
#
_symmetry.space_group_name_H-M   'P 1'
#
loop_
_entity.id
_entity.type
_entity.pdbx_description
1 polymer ?
#
loop_
_entity_poly.entity_id
_entity_poly.type
_entity_poly.pdbx_seq_one_letter_code
_entity_poly.pdbx_strand_id
1 'polypeptide(L)' 'MNSRYKLKITGKNTKRFINDLIQQKVLLYDISMFDKYVLIVVDEDGYKQIKKVKTSYKIEVVDSFGKAKIIDIIKK' A
#
# COMPACT_ATOMS: atom_id res chain seq x y z
N MET A 1 17.02 -6.61 -3.94
CA MET A 1 16.08 -6.00 -4.87
C MET A 1 14.83 -5.60 -4.16
N ASN A 2 14.42 -4.40 -4.45
CA ASN A 2 13.29 -3.83 -3.73
C ASN A 2 12.03 -3.90 -4.58
N SER A 3 11.13 -4.75 -4.16
CA SER A 3 9.80 -4.76 -4.74
C SER A 3 8.97 -3.67 -4.08
N ARG A 4 8.10 -3.07 -4.84
CA ARG A 4 7.18 -2.07 -4.34
C ARG A 4 5.76 -2.46 -4.67
N TYR A 5 4.86 -2.08 -3.81
CA TYR A 5 3.46 -2.45 -3.95
C TYR A 5 2.60 -1.20 -3.86
N LYS A 6 1.66 -1.10 -4.77
CA LYS A 6 0.67 -0.05 -4.72
C LYS A 6 -0.58 -0.60 -4.07
N LEU A 7 -0.98 0.01 -2.97
CA LEU A 7 -2.07 -0.47 -2.16
C LEU A 7 -3.23 0.51 -2.22
N LYS A 8 -4.43 -0.04 -2.34
CA LYS A 8 -5.65 0.76 -2.26
C LYS A 8 -6.27 0.52 -0.90
N ILE A 9 -6.45 1.59 -0.15
CA ILE A 9 -6.99 1.53 1.19
C ILE A 9 -8.33 2.23 1.20
N THR A 10 -9.37 1.49 1.53
CA THR A 10 -10.74 1.97 1.53
C THR A 10 -11.28 1.96 2.94
N GLY A 11 -12.00 3.01 3.32
CA GLY A 11 -12.60 3.09 4.64
C GLY A 11 -12.84 4.53 5.03
N LYS A 12 -13.36 4.71 6.23
CA LYS A 12 -13.61 6.03 6.76
C LYS A 12 -12.32 6.61 7.33
N ASN A 13 -12.10 7.90 7.07
CA ASN A 13 -10.97 8.60 7.67
C ASN A 13 -9.63 7.96 7.34
N THR A 14 -9.39 7.80 6.06
CA THR A 14 -8.14 7.19 5.59
C THR A 14 -6.91 8.02 5.98
N LYS A 15 -7.08 9.34 6.17
CA LYS A 15 -5.97 10.17 6.61
C LYS A 15 -5.40 9.70 7.93
N ARG A 16 -6.28 9.28 8.84
CA ARG A 16 -5.81 8.79 10.13
C ARG A 16 -4.99 7.53 9.98
N PHE A 17 -5.41 6.66 9.10
CA PHE A 17 -4.65 5.44 8.84
C PHE A 17 -3.27 5.77 8.29
N ILE A 18 -3.21 6.72 7.35
CA ILE A 18 -1.93 7.14 6.79
C ILE A 18 -1.03 7.72 7.87
N ASN A 19 -1.57 8.57 8.75
CA ASN A 19 -0.80 9.12 9.84
C ASN A 19 -0.26 8.03 10.76
N ASP A 20 -1.08 7.02 11.04
CA ASP A 20 -0.64 5.90 11.87
C ASP A 20 0.54 5.17 11.23
N LEU A 21 0.49 4.96 9.92
CA LEU A 21 1.58 4.31 9.23
C LEU A 21 2.86 5.14 9.30
N ILE A 22 2.74 6.44 9.15
CA ILE A 22 3.90 7.33 9.24
C ILE A 22 4.49 7.27 10.64
N GLN A 23 3.65 7.25 11.67
CA GLN A 23 4.14 7.16 13.04
C GLN A 23 4.83 5.84 13.32
N GLN A 24 4.41 4.79 12.65
CA GLN A 24 5.05 3.48 12.77
C GLN A 24 6.29 3.37 11.90
N LYS A 25 6.67 4.47 11.26
CA LYS A 25 7.88 4.54 10.44
C LYS A 25 7.80 3.68 9.19
N VAL A 26 6.61 3.48 8.68
CA VAL A 26 6.43 2.84 7.38
C VAL A 26 6.77 3.86 6.31
N LEU A 27 7.67 3.50 5.42
CA LEU A 27 8.04 4.40 4.33
C LEU A 27 6.97 4.39 3.27
N LEU A 28 6.45 5.55 2.96
CA LEU A 28 5.46 5.73 1.91
C LEU A 28 6.12 6.45 0.75
N TYR A 29 6.26 5.77 -0.36
CA TYR A 29 6.95 6.32 -1.52
C TYR A 29 6.06 7.24 -2.34
N ASP A 30 4.76 7.02 -2.26
CA ASP A 30 3.81 7.86 -2.96
C ASP A 30 2.48 7.77 -2.24
N ILE A 31 1.72 8.85 -2.26
CA ILE A 31 0.41 8.91 -1.65
C ILE A 31 -0.51 9.69 -2.57
N SER A 32 -1.62 9.07 -2.96
CA SER A 32 -2.66 9.75 -3.74
C SER A 32 -3.97 9.62 -3.00
N MET A 33 -4.54 10.75 -2.62
CA MET A 33 -5.76 10.78 -1.82
C MET A 33 -6.97 11.03 -2.70
N PHE A 34 -7.98 10.21 -2.49
CA PHE A 34 -9.25 10.32 -3.22
C PHE A 34 -10.38 10.34 -2.20
N ASP A 35 -11.57 10.65 -2.66
CA ASP A 35 -12.71 10.81 -1.76
C ASP A 35 -13.01 9.56 -0.95
N LYS A 36 -12.95 8.41 -1.57
CA LYS A 36 -13.40 7.17 -0.94
C LYS A 36 -12.26 6.22 -0.62
N TYR A 37 -11.07 6.52 -1.08
CA TYR A 37 -9.92 5.64 -0.85
C TYR A 37 -8.64 6.42 -1.00
N VAL A 38 -7.56 5.79 -0.62
CA VAL A 38 -6.23 6.36 -0.80
C VAL A 38 -5.34 5.29 -1.43
N LEU A 39 -4.45 5.73 -2.30
CA LEU A 39 -3.46 4.85 -2.91
C LEU A 39 -2.10 5.21 -2.32
N ILE A 40 -1.38 4.20 -1.87
CA ILE A 40 -0.03 4.40 -1.36
C ILE A 40 0.90 3.40 -2.02
N VAL A 41 2.16 3.77 -2.08
CA VAL A 41 3.21 2.87 -2.58
C VAL A 41 4.17 2.60 -1.43
N VAL A 42 4.38 1.34 -1.13
CA VAL A 42 5.28 0.91 -0.07
C VAL A 42 6.26 -0.11 -0.62
N ASP A 43 7.35 -0.31 0.11
CA ASP A 43 8.27 -1.39 -0.23
C ASP A 43 7.82 -2.69 0.42
N GLU A 44 8.62 -3.73 0.26
CA GLU A 44 8.26 -5.03 0.79
C GLU A 44 8.12 -5.01 2.31
N ASP A 45 9.02 -4.32 2.98
CA ASP A 45 8.95 -4.23 4.45
C ASP A 45 7.69 -3.51 4.90
N GLY A 46 7.35 -2.41 4.24
CA GLY A 46 6.13 -1.68 4.55
C GLY A 46 4.89 -2.52 4.31
N TYR A 47 4.89 -3.26 3.22
CA TYR A 47 3.78 -4.14 2.91
C TYR A 47 3.58 -5.20 3.99
N LYS A 48 4.68 -5.80 4.45
CA LYS A 48 4.59 -6.79 5.51
C LYS A 48 4.06 -6.20 6.80
N GLN A 49 4.50 -4.99 7.13
CA GLN A 49 4.01 -4.32 8.33
C GLN A 49 2.52 -4.04 8.24
N ILE A 50 2.07 -3.59 7.09
CA ILE A 50 0.66 -3.28 6.89
C ILE A 50 -0.19 -4.53 7.00
N LYS A 51 0.30 -5.65 6.48
CA LYS A 51 -0.45 -6.91 6.56
C LYS A 51 -0.62 -7.39 7.99
N LYS A 52 0.29 -7.02 8.88
CA LYS A 52 0.20 -7.42 10.27
C LYS A 52 -0.76 -6.55 11.08
N VAL A 53 -1.11 -5.40 10.57
CA VAL A 53 -1.98 -4.47 11.29
C VAL A 53 -3.41 -4.95 11.17
N LYS A 54 -4.04 -5.11 12.32
CA LYS A 54 -5.47 -5.41 12.34
C LYS A 54 -6.23 -4.10 12.22
N THR A 55 -7.01 -3.99 11.18
CA THR A 55 -7.70 -2.74 10.91
C THR A 55 -9.02 -3.04 10.23
N SER A 56 -9.96 -2.11 10.37
CA SER A 56 -11.24 -2.19 9.68
C SER A 56 -11.15 -1.67 8.25
N TYR A 57 -10.02 -1.11 7.89
CA TYR A 57 -9.85 -0.63 6.51
C TYR A 57 -9.66 -1.81 5.57
N LYS A 58 -10.19 -1.66 4.37
CA LYS A 58 -10.00 -2.65 3.33
C LYS A 58 -8.73 -2.30 2.58
N ILE A 59 -7.80 -3.23 2.52
CA ILE A 59 -6.50 -3.02 1.89
C ILE A 59 -6.36 -4.00 0.74
N GLU A 60 -6.10 -3.48 -0.44
CA GLU A 60 -5.96 -4.31 -1.64
C GLU A 60 -4.69 -3.92 -2.37
N VAL A 61 -3.98 -4.93 -2.87
CA VAL A 61 -2.84 -4.68 -3.75
C VAL A 61 -3.39 -4.46 -5.15
N VAL A 62 -3.19 -3.25 -5.68
CA VAL A 62 -3.69 -2.92 -7.01
C VAL A 62 -2.59 -2.95 -8.06
N ASP A 63 -1.33 -2.91 -7.63
CA ASP A 63 -0.21 -3.01 -8.56
C ASP A 63 1.02 -3.42 -7.79
N SER A 64 1.99 -3.96 -8.50
CA SER A 64 3.28 -4.27 -7.89
C SER A 64 4.37 -3.97 -8.90
N PHE A 65 5.52 -3.56 -8.38
CA PHE A 65 6.65 -3.16 -9.19
C PHE A 65 7.85 -4.03 -8.88
N GLY A 66 8.86 -3.94 -9.71
CA GLY A 66 10.04 -4.76 -9.55
C GLY A 66 9.86 -6.08 -10.25
N LYS A 67 10.41 -7.13 -9.67
CA LYS A 67 10.36 -8.44 -10.32
C LYS A 67 8.94 -8.96 -10.50
N ALA A 68 8.07 -8.65 -9.57
CA ALA A 68 6.71 -9.13 -9.66
C ALA A 68 5.99 -8.58 -10.88
N LYS A 69 6.35 -7.39 -11.28
CA LYS A 69 5.71 -6.77 -12.42
C LYS A 69 5.96 -7.54 -13.71
N ILE A 70 7.12 -8.13 -13.82
CA ILE A 70 7.45 -8.91 -15.00
C ILE A 70 6.48 -10.06 -15.17
N ILE A 71 6.12 -10.67 -14.07
CA ILE A 71 5.17 -11.78 -14.09
C ILE A 71 3.81 -11.32 -14.57
N ASP A 72 3.40 -10.14 -14.13
CA ASP A 72 2.10 -9.61 -14.54
C ASP A 72 2.03 -9.40 -16.04
N ILE A 73 3.12 -8.96 -16.63
CA ILE A 73 3.15 -8.74 -18.06
C ILE A 73 2.92 -10.06 -18.79
N ILE A 74 3.50 -11.12 -18.30
CA ILE A 74 3.36 -12.42 -18.91
C ILE A 74 1.92 -12.88 -18.90
N LYS A 75 1.19 -12.55 -17.89
CA LYS A 75 -0.18 -12.97 -17.77
C LYS A 75 -1.07 -12.36 -18.84
N LYS A 76 -0.65 -11.29 -19.39
CA LYS A 76 -1.43 -10.68 -20.46
C LYS A 76 -1.22 -11.43 -21.75
#